data_7a905a1e00d0de40c9178dfe38b3e22c
#
_entry.id   7a905a1e00d0de40c9178dfe38b3e22c
#
_cell.length_a   1.000
_cell.length_b   1.000
_cell.length_c   1.000
_cell.angle_alpha   90.00
_cell.angle_beta   90.00
_cell.angle_gamma   90.00
#
_symmetry.space_group_name_H-M   'P 1'
#
loop_
_entity.id
_entity.type
_entity.pdbx_description
1 polymer ?
#
loop_
_entity_poly.entity_id
_entity_poly.type
_entity_poly.pdbx_seq_one_letter_code
_entity_poly.pdbx_strand_id
1 'polypeptide(L)'
;MRNAAKALARGLALVVVSPALLSFAIRRAFMGPDRALEGSTQALAVIPGLVGQYLRRAFLQVVLDGCAASAAIEFGTIFSQAGARLDANTYVGPRCHLGLVHLERDVLVAAGVHVPSGGATHGTDDLDRPIRDQGGARALITIGEGTWIGSAAVVMADVGRHCIVGAGAVVTRPLPDYVVAAGVPARIIRHRRDEPARA
;
A
#
# COMPACT_ATOMS: atom_id res chain seq x y z
N MET A 1 -25.76 -15.42 -9.76
CA MET A 1 -26.26 -14.07 -9.55
C MET A 1 -25.23 -13.14 -8.89
N ARG A 2 -24.63 -13.48 -7.72
CA ARG A 2 -23.67 -12.61 -7.00
C ARG A 2 -22.40 -12.23 -7.78
N ASN A 3 -21.87 -13.10 -8.64
CA ASN A 3 -20.69 -12.83 -9.47
C ASN A 3 -20.99 -11.92 -10.67
N ALA A 4 -22.16 -12.07 -11.30
CA ALA A 4 -22.58 -11.21 -12.40
C ALA A 4 -22.83 -9.76 -11.92
N ALA A 5 -23.47 -9.58 -10.74
CA ALA A 5 -23.65 -8.27 -10.14
C ALA A 5 -22.31 -7.57 -9.79
N LYS A 6 -21.34 -8.33 -9.28
CA LYS A 6 -19.98 -7.80 -9.03
C LYS A 6 -19.25 -7.41 -10.32
N ALA A 7 -19.40 -8.19 -11.40
CA ALA A 7 -18.80 -7.88 -12.69
C ALA A 7 -19.41 -6.60 -13.28
N LEU A 8 -20.74 -6.46 -13.23
CA LEU A 8 -21.44 -5.26 -13.67
C LEU A 8 -21.00 -4.02 -12.88
N ALA A 9 -20.94 -4.12 -11.54
CA ALA A 9 -20.47 -3.02 -10.69
C ALA A 9 -19.03 -2.61 -10.99
N ARG A 10 -18.15 -3.55 -11.31
CA ARG A 10 -16.77 -3.27 -11.74
C ARG A 10 -16.73 -2.54 -13.08
N GLY A 11 -17.50 -2.99 -14.07
CA GLY A 11 -17.60 -2.33 -15.37
C GLY A 11 -18.14 -0.91 -15.23
N LEU A 12 -19.18 -0.71 -14.44
CA LEU A 12 -19.74 0.63 -14.17
C LEU A 12 -18.72 1.53 -13.46
N ALA A 13 -17.99 1.00 -12.48
CA ALA A 13 -16.94 1.77 -11.80
C ALA A 13 -15.85 2.25 -12.76
N LEU A 14 -15.43 1.43 -13.74
CA LEU A 14 -14.47 1.83 -14.78
C LEU A 14 -15.01 2.98 -15.64
N VAL A 15 -16.28 2.93 -16.02
CA VAL A 15 -16.92 4.04 -16.77
C VAL A 15 -16.92 5.31 -15.93
N VAL A 16 -17.30 5.22 -14.65
CA VAL A 16 -17.36 6.40 -13.75
C VAL A 16 -15.99 7.01 -13.51
N VAL A 17 -14.91 6.22 -13.42
CA VAL A 17 -13.55 6.76 -13.21
C VAL A 17 -12.85 7.19 -14.52
N SER A 18 -13.45 6.99 -15.68
CA SER A 18 -12.82 7.34 -16.97
C SER A 18 -12.38 8.80 -17.08
N PRO A 19 -13.10 9.83 -16.55
CA PRO A 19 -12.59 11.20 -16.55
C PRO A 19 -11.33 11.37 -15.66
N ALA A 20 -11.27 10.64 -14.54
CA ALA A 20 -10.10 10.66 -13.68
C ALA A 20 -8.90 9.97 -14.34
N LEU A 21 -9.12 8.87 -15.08
CA LEU A 21 -8.09 8.20 -15.88
C LEU A 21 -7.57 9.11 -17.02
N LEU A 22 -8.44 9.82 -17.72
CA LEU A 22 -8.03 10.79 -18.73
C LEU A 22 -7.21 11.93 -18.11
N SER A 23 -7.67 12.51 -17.00
CA SER A 23 -6.93 13.52 -16.26
C SER A 23 -5.56 13.01 -15.79
N PHE A 24 -5.48 11.77 -15.32
CA PHE A 24 -4.21 11.12 -14.95
C PHE A 24 -3.28 10.99 -16.15
N ALA A 25 -3.77 10.50 -17.30
CA ALA A 25 -2.98 10.32 -18.52
C ALA A 25 -2.38 11.66 -19.01
N ILE A 26 -3.17 12.72 -18.99
CA ILE A 26 -2.69 14.07 -19.35
C ILE A 26 -1.61 14.52 -18.37
N ARG A 27 -1.86 14.47 -17.06
CA ARG A 27 -0.90 14.95 -16.04
C ARG A 27 0.37 14.10 -16.01
N ARG A 28 0.27 12.78 -16.25
CA ARG A 28 1.42 11.88 -16.36
C ARG A 28 2.41 12.35 -17.42
N ALA A 29 1.93 12.86 -18.55
CA ALA A 29 2.79 13.35 -19.64
C ALA A 29 3.63 14.59 -19.25
N PHE A 30 3.12 15.43 -18.32
CA PHE A 30 3.78 16.67 -17.92
C PHE A 30 4.57 16.58 -16.61
N MET A 31 4.12 15.77 -15.66
CA MET A 31 4.72 15.73 -14.31
C MET A 31 5.19 14.34 -13.85
N GLY A 32 5.13 13.35 -14.75
CA GLY A 32 5.48 11.95 -14.45
C GLY A 32 4.38 11.17 -13.76
N PRO A 33 4.53 9.80 -13.71
CA PRO A 33 3.49 8.90 -13.23
C PRO A 33 3.19 9.07 -11.74
N ASP A 34 4.21 9.20 -10.92
CA ASP A 34 4.06 9.20 -9.45
C ASP A 34 3.29 10.43 -8.96
N ARG A 35 3.68 11.61 -9.43
CA ARG A 35 3.03 12.86 -9.04
C ARG A 35 1.59 12.96 -9.56
N ALA A 36 1.33 12.44 -10.78
CA ALA A 36 -0.01 12.34 -11.32
C ALA A 36 -0.88 11.36 -10.55
N LEU A 37 -0.30 10.22 -10.10
CA LEU A 37 -0.98 9.23 -9.27
C LEU A 37 -1.37 9.81 -7.92
N GLU A 38 -0.43 10.42 -7.21
CA GLU A 38 -0.66 10.94 -5.87
C GLU A 38 -1.86 11.90 -5.82
N GLY A 39 -1.92 12.90 -6.69
CA GLY A 39 -3.05 13.82 -6.78
C GLY A 39 -4.37 13.15 -7.17
N SER A 40 -4.33 12.08 -8.01
CA SER A 40 -5.53 11.32 -8.37
C SER A 40 -6.05 10.49 -7.21
N THR A 41 -5.14 9.85 -6.47
CA THR A 41 -5.53 9.03 -5.30
C THR A 41 -6.05 9.91 -4.17
N GLN A 42 -5.51 11.11 -3.95
CA GLN A 42 -6.07 12.10 -3.02
C GLN A 42 -7.52 12.44 -3.35
N ALA A 43 -7.82 12.73 -4.62
CA ALA A 43 -9.18 13.05 -5.07
C ALA A 43 -10.16 11.88 -4.88
N LEU A 44 -9.73 10.64 -5.16
CA LEU A 44 -10.56 9.45 -4.99
C LEU A 44 -10.65 8.97 -3.52
N ALA A 45 -9.68 9.35 -2.70
CA ALA A 45 -9.62 8.95 -1.29
C ALA A 45 -10.79 9.47 -0.46
N VAL A 46 -11.35 10.62 -0.82
CA VAL A 46 -12.45 11.27 -0.07
C VAL A 46 -13.84 10.69 -0.34
N ILE A 47 -13.98 9.76 -1.28
CA ILE A 47 -15.25 9.11 -1.58
C ILE A 47 -15.46 7.96 -0.58
N PRO A 48 -16.49 8.02 0.31
CA PRO A 48 -16.65 7.01 1.36
C PRO A 48 -17.34 5.74 0.88
N GLY A 49 -17.26 4.69 1.71
CA GLY A 49 -18.04 3.46 1.62
C GLY A 49 -17.72 2.60 0.40
N LEU A 50 -18.61 1.67 0.11
CA LEU A 50 -18.44 0.68 -0.98
C LEU A 50 -18.26 1.33 -2.35
N VAL A 51 -18.97 2.42 -2.62
CA VAL A 51 -18.82 3.15 -3.88
C VAL A 51 -17.38 3.63 -4.04
N GLY A 52 -16.84 4.31 -3.03
CA GLY A 52 -15.44 4.76 -3.04
C GLY A 52 -14.45 3.61 -3.21
N GLN A 53 -14.67 2.47 -2.54
CA GLN A 53 -13.83 1.28 -2.66
C GLN A 53 -13.81 0.73 -4.10
N TYR A 54 -14.96 0.65 -4.77
CA TYR A 54 -15.05 0.21 -6.16
C TYR A 54 -14.36 1.19 -7.12
N LEU A 55 -14.54 2.51 -6.92
CA LEU A 55 -13.93 3.53 -7.76
C LEU A 55 -12.41 3.57 -7.60
N ARG A 56 -11.90 3.57 -6.36
CA ARG A 56 -10.45 3.51 -6.10
C ARG A 56 -9.81 2.30 -6.75
N ARG A 57 -10.39 1.11 -6.54
CA ARG A 57 -9.87 -0.11 -7.17
C ARG A 57 -9.91 -0.03 -8.69
N ALA A 58 -11.02 0.42 -9.30
CA ALA A 58 -11.15 0.52 -10.75
C ALA A 58 -10.08 1.45 -11.34
N PHE A 59 -9.80 2.57 -10.68
CA PHE A 59 -8.73 3.49 -11.07
C PHE A 59 -7.35 2.83 -10.91
N LEU A 60 -7.05 2.26 -9.75
CA LEU A 60 -5.75 1.67 -9.43
C LEU A 60 -5.42 0.46 -10.30
N GLN A 61 -6.42 -0.32 -10.76
CA GLN A 61 -6.22 -1.42 -11.70
C GLN A 61 -5.63 -0.98 -13.06
N VAL A 62 -5.80 0.28 -13.42
CA VAL A 62 -5.31 0.83 -14.69
C VAL A 62 -3.97 1.55 -14.52
N VAL A 63 -3.73 2.15 -13.35
CA VAL A 63 -2.62 3.09 -13.18
C VAL A 63 -1.42 2.55 -12.41
N LEU A 64 -1.61 1.50 -11.58
CA LEU A 64 -0.52 0.82 -10.88
C LEU A 64 0.10 -0.28 -11.74
N ASP A 65 1.32 -0.67 -11.43
CA ASP A 65 1.98 -1.83 -12.05
C ASP A 65 1.20 -3.14 -11.84
N GLY A 66 0.38 -3.20 -10.78
CA GLY A 66 -0.53 -4.32 -10.53
C GLY A 66 -1.56 -4.02 -9.46
N CYS A 67 -2.84 -4.34 -9.73
CA CYS A 67 -3.89 -4.29 -8.72
C CYS A 67 -4.95 -5.35 -9.03
N ALA A 68 -5.00 -6.37 -8.20
CA ALA A 68 -5.95 -7.47 -8.39
C ALA A 68 -7.41 -7.02 -8.25
N ALA A 69 -8.31 -7.64 -9.01
CA ALA A 69 -9.74 -7.35 -8.97
C ALA A 69 -10.42 -7.69 -7.63
N SER A 70 -9.73 -8.43 -6.76
CA SER A 70 -10.18 -8.76 -5.39
C SER A 70 -9.56 -7.87 -4.32
N ALA A 71 -8.66 -6.95 -4.67
CA ALA A 71 -8.09 -5.99 -3.72
C ALA A 71 -9.17 -5.05 -3.18
N ALA A 72 -9.07 -4.71 -1.91
CA ALA A 72 -9.95 -3.76 -1.25
C ALA A 72 -9.12 -2.58 -0.71
N ILE A 73 -9.46 -1.37 -1.14
CA ILE A 73 -8.75 -0.14 -0.74
C ILE A 73 -9.73 0.80 -0.08
N GLU A 74 -9.53 1.05 1.21
CA GLU A 74 -10.45 1.80 2.04
C GLU A 74 -10.29 3.32 1.94
N PHE A 75 -11.28 4.03 2.48
CA PHE A 75 -11.38 5.49 2.52
C PHE A 75 -10.11 6.17 3.05
N GLY A 76 -9.70 7.26 2.43
CA GLY A 76 -8.57 8.07 2.88
C GLY A 76 -7.20 7.51 2.49
N THR A 77 -7.13 6.36 1.82
CA THR A 77 -5.85 5.74 1.43
C THR A 77 -5.29 6.37 0.16
N ILE A 78 -3.99 6.69 0.20
CA ILE A 78 -3.25 7.39 -0.84
C ILE A 78 -2.08 6.51 -1.31
N PHE A 79 -1.84 6.52 -2.62
CA PHE A 79 -0.65 5.92 -3.25
C PHE A 79 0.20 7.02 -3.88
N SER A 80 1.51 6.98 -3.61
CA SER A 80 2.47 7.96 -4.12
C SER A 80 3.42 7.42 -5.20
N GLN A 81 3.38 6.12 -5.49
CA GLN A 81 4.28 5.47 -6.45
C GLN A 81 3.49 4.55 -7.39
N ALA A 82 3.59 4.79 -8.70
CA ALA A 82 2.86 4.01 -9.72
C ALA A 82 3.36 2.56 -9.85
N GLY A 83 4.61 2.29 -9.46
CA GLY A 83 5.18 0.94 -9.39
C GLY A 83 4.64 0.06 -8.27
N ALA A 84 3.67 0.51 -7.49
CA ALA A 84 3.06 -0.31 -6.44
C ALA A 84 2.25 -1.48 -7.03
N ARG A 85 2.21 -2.60 -6.28
CA ARG A 85 1.51 -3.84 -6.68
C ARG A 85 0.67 -4.37 -5.53
N LEU A 86 -0.57 -4.76 -5.84
CA LEU A 86 -1.52 -5.37 -4.91
C LEU A 86 -2.02 -6.68 -5.51
N ASP A 87 -1.61 -7.79 -4.92
CA ASP A 87 -2.04 -9.13 -5.36
C ASP A 87 -3.46 -9.46 -4.86
N ALA A 88 -3.90 -10.69 -5.19
CA ALA A 88 -5.26 -11.13 -4.88
C ALA A 88 -5.57 -11.08 -3.38
N ASN A 89 -6.81 -10.67 -3.06
CA ASN A 89 -7.38 -10.61 -1.72
C ASN A 89 -6.64 -9.67 -0.74
N THR A 90 -5.80 -8.76 -1.23
CA THR A 90 -5.20 -7.75 -0.36
C THR A 90 -6.27 -6.80 0.20
N TYR A 91 -6.13 -6.45 1.45
CA TYR A 91 -6.94 -5.43 2.12
C TYR A 91 -6.05 -4.30 2.61
N VAL A 92 -6.36 -3.09 2.19
CA VAL A 92 -5.70 -1.86 2.64
C VAL A 92 -6.71 -1.03 3.39
N GLY A 93 -6.51 -0.93 4.69
CA GLY A 93 -7.34 -0.19 5.63
C GLY A 93 -7.41 1.31 5.35
N PRO A 94 -8.28 2.03 6.06
CA PRO A 94 -8.46 3.45 5.84
C PRO A 94 -7.24 4.28 6.25
N ARG A 95 -7.04 5.41 5.54
CA ARG A 95 -5.99 6.40 5.82
C ARG A 95 -4.57 5.86 5.78
N CYS A 96 -4.31 4.86 4.95
CA CYS A 96 -2.96 4.40 4.68
C CYS A 96 -2.27 5.33 3.66
N HIS A 97 -0.92 5.41 3.75
CA HIS A 97 -0.10 6.08 2.75
C HIS A 97 0.95 5.09 2.24
N LEU A 98 0.80 4.70 0.99
CA LEU A 98 1.60 3.64 0.39
C LEU A 98 2.46 4.19 -0.74
N GLY A 99 3.78 4.04 -0.58
CA GLY A 99 4.79 4.34 -1.59
C GLY A 99 5.02 3.18 -2.54
N LEU A 100 6.27 2.90 -2.84
CA LEU A 100 6.69 1.78 -3.69
C LEU A 100 6.61 0.49 -2.89
N VAL A 101 5.52 -0.26 -3.05
CA VAL A 101 5.20 -1.44 -2.25
C VAL A 101 4.64 -2.57 -3.11
N HIS A 102 4.99 -3.79 -2.77
CA HIS A 102 4.33 -5.00 -3.25
C HIS A 102 3.61 -5.68 -2.08
N LEU A 103 2.30 -5.67 -2.10
CA LEU A 103 1.48 -6.46 -1.19
C LEU A 103 1.17 -7.79 -1.86
N GLU A 104 1.76 -8.87 -1.36
CA GLU A 104 1.47 -10.21 -1.86
C GLU A 104 0.06 -10.65 -1.47
N ARG A 105 -0.37 -11.81 -1.98
CA ARG A 105 -1.71 -12.35 -1.78
C ARG A 105 -2.10 -12.42 -0.30
N ASP A 106 -3.35 -12.16 0.00
CA ASP A 106 -3.96 -12.27 1.34
C ASP A 106 -3.32 -11.36 2.41
N VAL A 107 -2.55 -10.34 2.00
CA VAL A 107 -2.01 -9.35 2.94
C VAL A 107 -3.12 -8.47 3.48
N LEU A 108 -3.11 -8.26 4.81
CA LEU A 108 -4.02 -7.36 5.52
C LEU A 108 -3.23 -6.18 6.10
N VAL A 109 -3.50 -5.00 5.60
CA VAL A 109 -2.94 -3.74 6.10
C VAL A 109 -4.04 -3.01 6.88
N ALA A 110 -3.83 -2.79 8.17
CA ALA A 110 -4.80 -2.10 9.02
C ALA A 110 -4.79 -0.57 8.79
N ALA A 111 -5.60 0.17 9.55
CA ALA A 111 -5.76 1.61 9.37
C ALA A 111 -4.47 2.41 9.66
N GLY A 112 -4.24 3.46 8.89
CA GLY A 112 -3.19 4.43 9.15
C GLY A 112 -1.76 3.91 8.97
N VAL A 113 -1.57 2.83 8.24
CA VAL A 113 -0.23 2.29 7.96
C VAL A 113 0.49 3.15 6.93
N HIS A 114 1.80 3.37 7.14
CA HIS A 114 2.67 4.09 6.22
C HIS A 114 3.78 3.18 5.67
N VAL A 115 3.95 3.19 4.34
CA VAL A 115 5.06 2.54 3.64
C VAL A 115 5.79 3.58 2.80
N PRO A 116 6.86 4.23 3.30
CA PRO A 116 7.50 5.39 2.66
C PRO A 116 8.47 5.05 1.52
N SER A 117 8.46 3.84 0.96
CA SER A 117 9.42 3.39 -0.08
C SER A 117 10.85 3.21 0.43
N GLY A 118 11.01 2.67 1.64
CA GLY A 118 12.29 2.48 2.30
C GLY A 118 12.69 3.61 3.24
N GLY A 119 13.86 3.49 3.84
CA GLY A 119 14.40 4.46 4.81
C GLY A 119 15.34 5.52 4.22
N ALA A 120 15.70 5.40 2.94
CA ALA A 120 16.71 6.25 2.28
C ALA A 120 16.12 7.12 1.16
N THR A 121 14.87 7.56 1.33
CA THR A 121 14.14 8.36 0.31
C THR A 121 14.73 9.76 0.09
N HIS A 122 15.58 10.22 1.01
CA HIS A 122 16.35 11.45 0.91
C HIS A 122 17.80 11.19 1.30
N GLY A 123 18.75 11.84 0.61
CA GLY A 123 20.14 11.92 1.04
C GLY A 123 20.28 12.82 2.26
N THR A 124 21.20 12.51 3.16
CA THR A 124 21.43 13.23 4.42
C THR A 124 22.90 13.51 4.70
N ASP A 125 23.79 13.17 3.76
CA ASP A 125 25.24 13.18 3.98
C ASP A 125 25.86 14.58 3.85
N ASP A 126 25.21 15.47 3.10
CA ASP A 126 25.66 16.83 2.89
C ASP A 126 24.97 17.77 3.90
N LEU A 127 25.75 18.26 4.88
CA LEU A 127 25.25 19.11 5.95
C LEU A 127 25.02 20.58 5.51
N ASP A 128 25.64 21.00 4.41
CA ASP A 128 25.53 22.37 3.88
C ASP A 128 24.38 22.50 2.86
N ARG A 129 23.75 21.40 2.48
CA ARG A 129 22.65 21.35 1.51
C ARG A 129 21.34 20.95 2.18
N PRO A 130 20.21 21.65 1.90
CA PRO A 130 18.91 21.22 2.40
C PRO A 130 18.59 19.77 2.01
N ILE A 131 18.07 18.97 2.95
CA ILE A 131 17.75 17.54 2.72
C ILE A 131 16.84 17.33 1.51
N ARG A 132 15.85 18.22 1.29
CA ARG A 132 14.95 18.14 0.12
C ARG A 132 15.65 18.25 -1.24
N ASP A 133 16.83 18.84 -1.27
CA ASP A 133 17.62 19.06 -2.49
C ASP A 133 18.69 17.99 -2.67
N GLN A 134 18.82 17.05 -1.73
CA GLN A 134 19.69 15.89 -1.81
C GLN A 134 18.94 14.71 -2.42
N GLY A 135 19.61 14.00 -3.33
CA GLY A 135 19.07 12.79 -3.95
C GLY A 135 18.88 11.68 -2.90
N GLY A 136 17.92 10.82 -3.12
CA GLY A 136 17.68 9.64 -2.31
C GLY A 136 17.32 8.45 -3.19
N ALA A 137 17.20 7.26 -2.57
CA ALA A 137 16.80 6.03 -3.23
C ALA A 137 15.47 5.53 -2.68
N ARG A 138 14.55 5.20 -3.60
CA ARG A 138 13.31 4.48 -3.25
C ARG A 138 13.54 2.99 -3.41
N ALA A 139 13.10 2.22 -2.41
CA ALA A 139 13.12 0.77 -2.44
C ALA A 139 11.70 0.22 -2.59
N LEU A 140 11.54 -0.82 -3.39
CA LEU A 140 10.32 -1.62 -3.39
C LEU A 140 10.27 -2.40 -2.07
N ILE A 141 9.27 -2.14 -1.26
CA ILE A 141 9.04 -2.84 -0.01
C ILE A 141 8.06 -3.99 -0.27
N THR A 142 8.50 -5.22 -0.04
CA THR A 142 7.64 -6.40 -0.18
C THR A 142 7.05 -6.79 1.17
N ILE A 143 5.73 -6.97 1.19
CA ILE A 143 5.01 -7.53 2.33
C ILE A 143 4.46 -8.88 1.91
N GLY A 144 5.03 -9.94 2.49
CA GLY A 144 4.80 -11.33 2.12
C GLY A 144 3.39 -11.82 2.40
N GLU A 145 3.00 -12.84 1.64
CA GLU A 145 1.67 -13.47 1.65
C GLU A 145 1.13 -13.73 3.06
N GLY A 146 -0.16 -13.45 3.27
CA GLY A 146 -0.87 -13.74 4.51
C GLY A 146 -0.38 -12.95 5.73
N THR A 147 0.40 -11.90 5.53
CA THR A 147 0.92 -11.04 6.59
C THR A 147 -0.11 -10.00 7.02
N TRP A 148 -0.17 -9.74 8.32
CA TRP A 148 -0.97 -8.68 8.92
C TRP A 148 -0.10 -7.55 9.45
N ILE A 149 -0.32 -6.35 8.94
CA ILE A 149 0.29 -5.12 9.42
C ILE A 149 -0.70 -4.38 10.31
N GLY A 150 -0.36 -4.22 11.58
CA GLY A 150 -1.17 -3.54 12.59
C GLY A 150 -1.33 -2.04 12.32
N SER A 151 -2.39 -1.46 12.89
CA SER A 151 -2.73 -0.04 12.69
C SER A 151 -1.58 0.90 13.05
N ALA A 152 -1.43 1.98 12.27
CA ALA A 152 -0.42 3.02 12.45
C ALA A 152 1.04 2.53 12.43
N ALA A 153 1.31 1.33 11.91
CA ALA A 153 2.67 0.87 11.71
C ALA A 153 3.36 1.63 10.56
N VAL A 154 4.68 1.80 10.67
CA VAL A 154 5.53 2.34 9.60
C VAL A 154 6.45 1.23 9.12
N VAL A 155 6.37 0.90 7.82
CA VAL A 155 7.11 -0.23 7.23
C VAL A 155 8.11 0.30 6.22
N MET A 156 9.40 0.29 6.58
CA MET A 156 10.51 0.79 5.75
C MET A 156 11.42 -0.33 5.22
N ALA A 157 11.13 -1.59 5.54
CA ALA A 157 11.88 -2.76 5.09
C ALA A 157 10.92 -3.93 4.84
N ASP A 158 11.39 -4.93 4.09
CA ASP A 158 10.60 -6.10 3.72
C ASP A 158 10.07 -6.85 4.94
N VAL A 159 8.86 -7.38 4.79
CA VAL A 159 8.23 -8.25 5.79
C VAL A 159 7.93 -9.60 5.14
N GLY A 160 8.45 -10.67 5.72
CA GLY A 160 8.22 -12.03 5.24
C GLY A 160 6.74 -12.42 5.27
N ARG A 161 6.45 -13.62 4.76
CA ARG A 161 5.09 -14.14 4.71
C ARG A 161 4.58 -14.58 6.08
N HIS A 162 3.25 -14.55 6.23
CA HIS A 162 2.55 -14.98 7.44
C HIS A 162 3.05 -14.31 8.74
N CYS A 163 3.57 -13.09 8.64
CA CYS A 163 3.99 -12.29 9.79
C CYS A 163 2.83 -11.55 10.44
N ILE A 164 3.05 -11.10 11.66
CA ILE A 164 2.19 -10.13 12.35
C ILE A 164 3.08 -8.98 12.80
N VAL A 165 2.81 -7.79 12.29
CA VAL A 165 3.44 -6.55 12.75
C VAL A 165 2.48 -5.84 13.68
N GLY A 166 2.89 -5.61 14.91
CA GLY A 166 2.08 -4.95 15.94
C GLY A 166 1.69 -3.52 15.57
N ALA A 167 0.58 -3.04 16.12
CA ALA A 167 0.15 -1.66 15.92
C ALA A 167 1.21 -0.66 16.41
N GLY A 168 1.41 0.44 15.67
CA GLY A 168 2.41 1.46 15.99
C GLY A 168 3.87 1.02 15.82
N ALA A 169 4.14 -0.17 15.32
CA ALA A 169 5.50 -0.65 15.13
C ALA A 169 6.21 0.09 13.98
N VAL A 170 7.54 0.27 14.11
CA VAL A 170 8.37 0.85 13.05
C VAL A 170 9.36 -0.21 12.56
N VAL A 171 9.08 -0.79 11.40
CA VAL A 171 9.92 -1.81 10.77
C VAL A 171 11.05 -1.15 9.99
N THR A 172 12.26 -1.17 10.55
CA THR A 172 13.46 -0.55 9.98
C THR A 172 14.43 -1.57 9.36
N ARG A 173 14.20 -2.86 9.58
CA ARG A 173 15.02 -3.97 9.06
C ARG A 173 14.10 -5.09 8.58
N PRO A 174 14.52 -5.88 7.59
CA PRO A 174 13.73 -7.00 7.10
C PRO A 174 13.33 -7.98 8.21
N LEU A 175 12.09 -8.42 8.15
CA LEU A 175 11.55 -9.45 9.05
C LEU A 175 11.45 -10.78 8.29
N PRO A 176 11.95 -11.89 8.86
CA PRO A 176 11.81 -13.21 8.24
C PRO A 176 10.34 -13.70 8.30
N ASP A 177 10.07 -14.80 7.61
CA ASP A 177 8.76 -15.44 7.60
C ASP A 177 8.28 -15.87 9.00
N TYR A 178 6.97 -15.87 9.20
CA TYR A 178 6.29 -16.45 10.35
C TYR A 178 6.65 -15.83 11.71
N VAL A 179 7.00 -14.55 11.74
CA VAL A 179 7.30 -13.85 13.00
C VAL A 179 6.17 -12.95 13.47
N VAL A 180 6.12 -12.71 14.76
CA VAL A 180 5.40 -11.59 15.38
C VAL A 180 6.44 -10.58 15.80
N ALA A 181 6.32 -9.34 15.30
CA ALA A 181 7.24 -8.25 15.62
C ALA A 181 6.47 -7.02 16.07
N ALA A 182 6.99 -6.28 17.04
CA ALA A 182 6.40 -5.01 17.48
C ALA A 182 7.45 -4.07 18.06
N GLY A 183 7.06 -2.85 18.35
CA GLY A 183 7.90 -1.81 18.97
C GLY A 183 8.53 -0.83 17.99
N VAL A 184 9.26 0.13 18.54
CA VAL A 184 9.99 1.20 17.82
C VAL A 184 11.44 1.24 18.29
N PRO A 185 12.38 0.74 17.48
CA PRO A 185 12.21 -0.02 16.25
C PRO A 185 11.62 -1.43 16.52
N ALA A 186 10.94 -1.99 15.52
CA ALA A 186 10.32 -3.31 15.64
C ALA A 186 11.36 -4.40 15.94
N ARG A 187 11.01 -5.30 16.88
CA ARG A 187 11.80 -6.48 17.25
C ARG A 187 10.91 -7.72 17.16
N ILE A 188 11.52 -8.84 16.80
CA ILE A 188 10.85 -10.14 16.82
C ILE A 188 10.53 -10.47 18.28
N ILE A 189 9.26 -10.71 18.58
CA ILE A 189 8.75 -11.12 19.90
C ILE A 189 8.71 -12.63 19.99
N ARG A 190 8.29 -13.31 18.89
CA ARG A 190 8.17 -14.77 18.81
C ARG A 190 8.02 -15.23 17.36
N HIS A 191 8.22 -16.52 17.14
CA HIS A 191 7.88 -17.19 15.89
C HIS A 191 6.49 -17.83 15.99
N ARG A 192 5.67 -17.67 14.96
CA ARG A 192 4.29 -18.21 14.94
C ARG A 192 4.24 -19.74 14.88
N ARG A 193 5.32 -20.36 14.38
CA ARG A 193 5.44 -21.82 14.29
C ARG A 193 5.77 -22.50 15.63
N ASP A 194 6.26 -21.74 16.60
CA ASP A 194 6.67 -22.26 17.93
C ASP A 194 5.48 -22.29 18.91
N GLU A 195 4.29 -21.83 18.53
CA GLU A 195 3.09 -21.96 19.35
C GLU A 195 2.44 -23.33 19.12
N PRO A 196 2.11 -24.08 20.20
CA PRO A 196 1.24 -25.24 20.10
C PRO A 196 -0.11 -24.79 19.52
N ALA A 197 -0.67 -25.59 18.61
CA ALA A 197 -2.01 -25.36 18.10
C ALA A 197 -2.96 -25.14 19.29
N ARG A 198 -3.56 -23.96 19.38
CA ARG A 198 -4.62 -23.73 20.38
C ARG A 198 -5.78 -24.64 20.02
N ALA A 199 -6.07 -25.57 20.91
CA ALA A 199 -7.22 -26.46 20.82
C ALA A 199 -8.53 -25.68 20.84
#